data_22e75670609f4d152c74521437adb4af
#
_entry.id   22e75670609f4d152c74521437adb4af
#
_cell.length_a   1.000
_cell.length_b   1.000
_cell.length_c   1.000
_cell.angle_alpha   90.00
_cell.angle_beta   90.00
_cell.angle_gamma   90.00
#
_symmetry.space_group_name_H-M   'P 1'
#
loop_
_entity.id
_entity.type
_entity.pdbx_description
1 polymer ?
#
loop_
_entity_poly.entity_id
_entity_poly.type
_entity_poly.pdbx_seq_one_letter_code
_entity_poly.pdbx_strand_id
1 'polypeptide(L)'
;MLVVSRLVAGYGEGDVLHDVSLSVPQGAITCVVGPNGAGKSTLLSAISGLLRPRRGSITLHGESIVGKDPGEILSMGVVHVPQNHGLFREMTVRENVDLGGYILKNRTLVERRRAHVEEMFPEVAGWARQKAGSLSGGQQRLVEFARCLMLDPALVILDEPSMGLAPRVLKTVLDAVRLMKAQKKTILLVEQNARAGLRLSDYGVVLENGRVRMTGTGREVLEHPEIGALYLGGAVTPAQDAGPGNGAGRIMDNLAPDNGAV
;
A
#
# COMPACT_ATOMS: atom_id res chain seq x y z
N MET A 1 -6.12 -3.33 -12.14
CA MET A 1 -5.17 -4.11 -11.33
C MET A 1 -5.84 -4.63 -10.06
N LEU A 2 -5.92 -3.91 -8.96
CA LEU A 2 -6.75 -4.24 -7.80
C LEU A 2 -8.03 -3.41 -7.83
N VAL A 3 -9.19 -4.05 -7.61
CA VAL A 3 -10.48 -3.36 -7.48
C VAL A 3 -11.17 -3.88 -6.23
N VAL A 4 -11.58 -2.94 -5.38
CA VAL A 4 -12.41 -3.19 -4.20
C VAL A 4 -13.78 -2.57 -4.47
N SER A 5 -14.86 -3.34 -4.33
CA SER A 5 -16.21 -2.88 -4.63
C SER A 5 -17.17 -3.19 -3.49
N ARG A 6 -17.77 -2.13 -2.96
CA ARG A 6 -18.79 -2.15 -1.90
C ARG A 6 -18.43 -3.04 -0.72
N LEU A 7 -17.17 -2.95 -0.28
CA LEU A 7 -16.62 -3.81 0.76
C LEU A 7 -17.21 -3.47 2.13
N VAL A 8 -17.71 -4.49 2.81
CA VAL A 8 -18.11 -4.44 4.23
C VAL A 8 -17.31 -5.49 4.97
N ALA A 9 -16.56 -5.05 5.97
CA ALA A 9 -15.69 -5.91 6.77
C ALA A 9 -15.52 -5.37 8.18
N GLY A 10 -15.23 -6.26 9.13
CA GLY A 10 -15.04 -5.90 10.54
C GLY A 10 -14.74 -7.12 11.40
N TYR A 11 -14.60 -6.91 12.69
CA TYR A 11 -14.24 -7.93 13.67
C TYR A 11 -15.43 -8.25 14.59
N GLY A 12 -15.54 -9.51 15.02
CA GLY A 12 -16.66 -9.98 15.81
C GLY A 12 -18.00 -9.68 15.09
N GLU A 13 -18.94 -9.02 15.74
CA GLU A 13 -20.22 -8.64 15.14
C GLU A 13 -20.22 -7.23 14.52
N GLY A 14 -19.19 -6.41 14.78
CA GLY A 14 -19.09 -5.02 14.33
C GLY A 14 -18.50 -4.85 12.94
N ASP A 15 -19.11 -4.01 12.10
CA ASP A 15 -18.52 -3.55 10.85
C ASP A 15 -17.58 -2.36 11.11
N VAL A 16 -16.40 -2.40 10.51
CA VAL A 16 -15.42 -1.30 10.50
C VAL A 16 -15.41 -0.61 9.14
N LEU A 17 -15.57 -1.38 8.07
CA LEU A 17 -15.68 -0.87 6.70
C LEU A 17 -17.15 -0.93 6.26
N HIS A 18 -17.64 0.16 5.68
CA HIS A 18 -19.01 0.36 5.28
C HIS A 18 -19.08 0.78 3.82
N ASP A 19 -19.28 -0.18 2.91
CA ASP A 19 -19.44 0.06 1.46
C ASP A 19 -18.24 0.73 0.81
N VAL A 20 -17.03 0.29 1.17
CA VAL A 20 -15.77 0.83 0.66
C VAL A 20 -15.54 0.38 -0.77
N SER A 21 -15.33 1.35 -1.68
CA SER A 21 -14.97 1.09 -3.07
C SER A 21 -13.76 1.91 -3.45
N LEU A 22 -12.74 1.25 -4.03
CA LEU A 22 -11.53 1.91 -4.55
C LEU A 22 -10.86 1.04 -5.61
N SER A 23 -9.97 1.64 -6.40
CA SER A 23 -9.14 0.94 -7.37
C SER A 23 -7.67 1.32 -7.23
N VAL A 24 -6.79 0.37 -7.55
CA VAL A 24 -5.34 0.59 -7.64
C VAL A 24 -4.94 0.24 -9.07
N PRO A 25 -4.72 1.24 -9.95
CA PRO A 25 -4.30 1.02 -11.33
C PRO A 25 -2.91 0.39 -11.39
N GLN A 26 -2.64 -0.37 -12.44
CA GLN A 26 -1.36 -1.03 -12.64
C GLN A 26 -0.23 -0.02 -12.81
N GLY A 27 0.90 -0.25 -12.14
CA GLY A 27 2.08 0.62 -12.20
C GLY A 27 1.92 1.97 -11.49
N ALA A 28 0.78 2.18 -10.81
CA ALA A 28 0.51 3.41 -10.07
C ALA A 28 0.72 3.23 -8.56
N ILE A 29 0.93 4.35 -7.88
CA ILE A 29 0.83 4.45 -6.42
C ILE A 29 -0.55 5.00 -6.09
N THR A 30 -1.38 4.23 -5.38
CA THR A 30 -2.61 4.71 -4.75
C THR A 30 -2.37 4.86 -3.26
N CYS A 31 -2.59 6.06 -2.73
CA CYS A 31 -2.44 6.33 -1.29
C CYS A 31 -3.80 6.41 -0.61
N VAL A 32 -3.99 5.60 0.42
CA VAL A 32 -5.14 5.70 1.32
C VAL A 32 -4.72 6.46 2.57
N VAL A 33 -5.35 7.60 2.81
CA VAL A 33 -5.12 8.44 3.98
C VAL A 33 -6.36 8.51 4.85
N GLY A 34 -6.19 8.78 6.13
CA GLY A 34 -7.29 8.92 7.08
C GLY A 34 -6.81 8.87 8.52
N PRO A 35 -7.64 9.31 9.48
CA PRO A 35 -7.27 9.30 10.89
C PRO A 35 -7.10 7.88 11.43
N ASN A 36 -6.58 7.79 12.67
CA ASN A 36 -6.57 6.52 13.38
C ASN A 36 -8.01 6.04 13.60
N GLY A 37 -8.24 4.74 13.41
CA GLY A 37 -9.58 4.16 13.48
C GLY A 37 -10.43 4.33 12.21
N ALA A 38 -9.95 4.97 11.15
CA ALA A 38 -10.70 5.13 9.90
C ALA A 38 -10.99 3.81 9.16
N GLY A 39 -10.34 2.70 9.53
CA GLY A 39 -10.50 1.40 8.89
C GLY A 39 -9.36 1.02 7.93
N LYS A 40 -8.27 1.78 7.88
CA LYS A 40 -7.12 1.54 6.97
C LYS A 40 -6.54 0.12 7.12
N SER A 41 -6.17 -0.28 8.33
CA SER A 41 -5.60 -1.62 8.59
C SER A 41 -6.62 -2.74 8.36
N THR A 42 -7.92 -2.48 8.58
CA THR A 42 -9.01 -3.42 8.26
C THR A 42 -9.12 -3.64 6.75
N LEU A 43 -9.00 -2.57 5.96
CA LEU A 43 -8.95 -2.65 4.50
C LEU A 43 -7.76 -3.49 4.03
N LEU A 44 -6.56 -3.23 4.58
CA LEU A 44 -5.37 -4.01 4.22
C LEU A 44 -5.50 -5.48 4.64
N SER A 45 -6.06 -5.75 5.82
CA SER A 45 -6.31 -7.11 6.29
C SER A 45 -7.28 -7.86 5.37
N ALA A 46 -8.30 -7.18 4.86
CA ALA A 46 -9.24 -7.78 3.92
C ALA A 46 -8.59 -8.07 2.55
N ILE A 47 -7.73 -7.18 2.05
CA ILE A 47 -7.00 -7.38 0.78
C ILE A 47 -5.95 -8.48 0.93
N SER A 48 -5.31 -8.61 2.09
CA SER A 48 -4.27 -9.62 2.35
C SER A 48 -4.83 -11.00 2.76
N GLY A 49 -6.17 -11.17 2.82
CA GLY A 49 -6.81 -12.42 3.23
C GLY A 49 -6.75 -12.71 4.73
N LEU A 50 -6.26 -11.78 5.54
CA LEU A 50 -6.23 -11.89 7.01
C LEU A 50 -7.61 -11.65 7.64
N LEU A 51 -8.50 -11.00 6.91
CA LEU A 51 -9.88 -10.74 7.33
C LEU A 51 -10.81 -11.06 6.18
N ARG A 52 -11.79 -11.94 6.40
CA ARG A 52 -12.82 -12.26 5.40
C ARG A 52 -13.88 -11.15 5.37
N PRO A 53 -14.10 -10.49 4.22
CA PRO A 53 -15.19 -9.55 4.07
C PRO A 53 -16.55 -10.19 4.26
N ARG A 54 -17.51 -9.45 4.82
CA ARG A 54 -18.90 -9.90 4.97
C ARG A 54 -19.71 -9.68 3.70
N ARG A 55 -19.42 -8.60 2.96
CA ARG A 55 -20.04 -8.26 1.68
C ARG A 55 -19.05 -7.51 0.79
N GLY A 56 -19.41 -7.40 -0.48
CA GLY A 56 -18.57 -6.77 -1.50
C GLY A 56 -17.63 -7.75 -2.16
N SER A 57 -16.74 -7.22 -3.00
CA SER A 57 -15.76 -8.00 -3.74
C SER A 57 -14.39 -7.32 -3.73
N ILE A 58 -13.35 -8.15 -3.84
CA ILE A 58 -11.97 -7.72 -4.06
C ILE A 58 -11.44 -8.56 -5.21
N THR A 59 -10.99 -7.90 -6.28
CA THR A 59 -10.41 -8.58 -7.43
C THR A 59 -9.00 -8.07 -7.73
N LEU A 60 -8.11 -8.99 -8.09
CA LEU A 60 -6.76 -8.74 -8.56
C LEU A 60 -6.67 -9.23 -10.00
N HIS A 61 -6.35 -8.35 -10.97
CA HIS A 61 -6.38 -8.67 -12.40
C HIS A 61 -7.69 -9.31 -12.88
N GLY A 62 -8.84 -8.93 -12.27
CA GLY A 62 -10.15 -9.49 -12.58
C GLY A 62 -10.48 -10.81 -11.85
N GLU A 63 -9.52 -11.45 -11.20
CA GLU A 63 -9.73 -12.66 -10.40
C GLU A 63 -10.11 -12.30 -8.96
N SER A 64 -11.15 -12.93 -8.41
CA SER A 64 -11.55 -12.73 -7.01
C SER A 64 -10.53 -13.28 -6.04
N ILE A 65 -10.16 -12.47 -5.04
CA ILE A 65 -9.32 -12.91 -3.93
C ILE A 65 -10.09 -13.08 -2.61
N VAL A 66 -11.40 -12.84 -2.63
CA VAL A 66 -12.24 -13.02 -1.43
C VAL A 66 -12.32 -14.50 -1.06
N GLY A 67 -11.98 -14.80 0.21
CA GLY A 67 -12.01 -16.16 0.75
C GLY A 67 -10.75 -16.99 0.46
N LYS A 68 -9.79 -16.46 -0.31
CA LYS A 68 -8.46 -17.06 -0.44
C LYS A 68 -7.67 -16.84 0.85
N ASP A 69 -6.79 -17.78 1.18
CA ASP A 69 -5.88 -17.60 2.32
C ASP A 69 -4.70 -16.67 1.97
N PRO A 70 -3.99 -16.14 2.98
CA PRO A 70 -2.87 -15.23 2.75
C PRO A 70 -1.75 -15.81 1.88
N GLY A 71 -1.50 -17.13 1.95
CA GLY A 71 -0.49 -17.81 1.13
C GLY A 71 -0.90 -17.89 -0.34
N GLU A 72 -2.18 -18.14 -0.63
CA GLU A 72 -2.74 -18.08 -1.98
C GLU A 72 -2.62 -16.67 -2.56
N ILE A 73 -3.00 -15.64 -1.78
CA ILE A 73 -2.91 -14.23 -2.19
C ILE A 73 -1.45 -13.81 -2.42
N LEU A 74 -0.53 -14.25 -1.57
CA LEU A 74 0.92 -14.07 -1.77
C LEU A 74 1.37 -14.70 -3.10
N SER A 75 0.91 -15.93 -3.38
CA SER A 75 1.24 -16.65 -4.61
C SER A 75 0.68 -15.97 -5.87
N MET A 76 -0.40 -15.20 -5.75
CA MET A 76 -0.95 -14.34 -6.80
C MET A 76 -0.15 -13.03 -6.99
N GLY A 77 0.89 -12.81 -6.19
CA GLY A 77 1.78 -11.66 -6.30
C GLY A 77 1.37 -10.45 -5.48
N VAL A 78 0.60 -10.62 -4.41
CA VAL A 78 0.32 -9.55 -3.43
C VAL A 78 1.25 -9.71 -2.24
N VAL A 79 2.10 -8.72 -1.98
CA VAL A 79 2.98 -8.69 -0.81
C VAL A 79 2.60 -7.54 0.09
N HIS A 80 2.45 -7.82 1.37
CA HIS A 80 2.12 -6.84 2.41
C HIS A 80 3.32 -6.60 3.32
N VAL A 81 3.78 -5.35 3.38
CA VAL A 81 4.77 -4.86 4.34
C VAL A 81 4.02 -4.18 5.48
N PRO A 82 3.96 -4.80 6.66
CA PRO A 82 3.17 -4.29 7.79
C PRO A 82 3.86 -3.08 8.44
N GLN A 83 3.08 -2.35 9.23
CA GLN A 83 3.52 -1.18 9.99
C GLN A 83 4.68 -1.50 10.95
N ASN A 84 4.57 -2.59 11.70
CA ASN A 84 5.60 -3.04 12.62
C ASN A 84 6.72 -3.77 11.88
N HIS A 85 7.96 -3.54 12.33
CA HIS A 85 9.12 -4.20 11.73
C HIS A 85 9.01 -5.73 11.79
N GLY A 86 9.00 -6.34 10.61
CA GLY A 86 8.86 -7.80 10.45
C GLY A 86 10.19 -8.52 10.20
N LEU A 87 11.34 -7.91 10.53
CA LEU A 87 12.64 -8.55 10.34
C LEU A 87 12.99 -9.49 11.50
N PHE A 88 13.66 -10.59 11.16
CA PHE A 88 14.29 -11.47 12.13
C PHE A 88 15.59 -10.83 12.58
N ARG A 89 15.59 -10.20 13.74
CA ARG A 89 16.65 -9.31 14.23
C ARG A 89 18.00 -10.02 14.42
N GLU A 90 17.99 -11.30 14.79
CA GLU A 90 19.20 -12.11 14.99
C GLU A 90 19.78 -12.68 13.70
N MET A 91 19.01 -12.69 12.62
CA MET A 91 19.46 -13.08 11.30
C MET A 91 20.17 -11.92 10.61
N THR A 92 21.05 -12.26 9.70
CA THR A 92 21.72 -11.28 8.82
C THR A 92 20.70 -10.61 7.89
N VAL A 93 21.09 -9.47 7.32
CA VAL A 93 20.31 -8.78 6.29
C VAL A 93 20.07 -9.70 5.09
N ARG A 94 21.12 -10.42 4.63
CA ARG A 94 21.00 -11.37 3.51
C ARG A 94 19.97 -12.46 3.80
N GLU A 95 20.03 -13.09 4.98
CA GLU A 95 19.07 -14.12 5.37
C GLU A 95 17.64 -13.56 5.42
N ASN A 96 17.45 -12.33 5.93
CA ASN A 96 16.15 -11.68 5.92
C ASN A 96 15.64 -11.43 4.50
N VAL A 97 16.49 -10.99 3.57
CA VAL A 97 16.13 -10.80 2.16
C VAL A 97 15.78 -12.14 1.52
N ASP A 98 16.61 -13.18 1.72
CA ASP A 98 16.40 -14.51 1.14
C ASP A 98 15.08 -15.15 1.59
N LEU A 99 14.64 -14.89 2.84
CA LEU A 99 13.32 -15.32 3.33
C LEU A 99 12.17 -14.76 2.48
N GLY A 100 12.35 -13.61 1.83
CA GLY A 100 11.35 -13.09 0.88
C GLY A 100 11.08 -14.03 -0.30
N GLY A 101 12.06 -14.86 -0.64
CA GLY A 101 11.95 -15.85 -1.72
C GLY A 101 11.61 -17.27 -1.25
N TYR A 102 11.20 -17.49 0.00
CA TYR A 102 11.07 -18.83 0.59
C TYR A 102 10.08 -19.76 -0.14
N ILE A 103 9.07 -19.21 -0.83
CA ILE A 103 8.13 -19.99 -1.64
C ILE A 103 8.68 -20.35 -3.02
N LEU A 104 9.80 -19.75 -3.45
CA LEU A 104 10.43 -20.02 -4.75
C LEU A 104 11.23 -21.31 -4.66
N LYS A 105 10.80 -22.33 -5.41
CA LYS A 105 11.46 -23.67 -5.42
C LYS A 105 12.78 -23.69 -6.22
N ASN A 106 12.96 -22.72 -7.12
CA ASN A 106 14.11 -22.67 -8.02
C ASN A 106 15.23 -21.79 -7.45
N ARG A 107 16.34 -22.41 -7.04
CA ARG A 107 17.50 -21.71 -6.44
C ARG A 107 18.11 -20.66 -7.36
N THR A 108 18.26 -20.95 -8.64
CA THR A 108 18.80 -19.99 -9.63
C THR A 108 17.87 -18.76 -9.74
N LEU A 109 16.55 -18.96 -9.66
CA LEU A 109 15.60 -17.85 -9.65
C LEU A 109 15.77 -17.00 -8.39
N VAL A 110 15.94 -17.61 -7.23
CA VAL A 110 16.18 -16.88 -5.95
C VAL A 110 17.45 -16.04 -6.05
N GLU A 111 18.56 -16.62 -6.57
CA GLU A 111 19.84 -15.91 -6.73
C GLU A 111 19.69 -14.73 -7.70
N ARG A 112 19.00 -14.92 -8.82
CA ARG A 112 18.73 -13.84 -9.79
C ARG A 112 17.82 -12.73 -9.21
N ARG A 113 16.80 -13.09 -8.44
CA ARG A 113 15.92 -12.12 -7.76
C ARG A 113 16.71 -11.32 -6.72
N ARG A 114 17.52 -11.99 -5.91
CA ARG A 114 18.40 -11.31 -4.95
C ARG A 114 19.36 -10.35 -5.64
N ALA A 115 20.04 -10.76 -6.69
CA ALA A 115 20.94 -9.88 -7.44
C ALA A 115 20.23 -8.62 -7.94
N HIS A 116 19.02 -8.77 -8.48
CA HIS A 116 18.20 -7.63 -8.93
C HIS A 116 17.79 -6.71 -7.77
N VAL A 117 17.42 -7.28 -6.63
CA VAL A 117 17.07 -6.51 -5.42
C VAL A 117 18.31 -5.79 -4.84
N GLU A 118 19.46 -6.43 -4.83
CA GLU A 118 20.73 -5.84 -4.40
C GLU A 118 21.20 -4.72 -5.35
N GLU A 119 20.94 -4.83 -6.65
CA GLU A 119 21.15 -3.74 -7.61
C GLU A 119 20.22 -2.55 -7.36
N MET A 120 18.96 -2.84 -7.04
CA MET A 120 17.96 -1.80 -6.73
C MET A 120 18.26 -1.10 -5.40
N PHE A 121 18.79 -1.81 -4.41
CA PHE A 121 19.12 -1.32 -3.07
C PHE A 121 20.59 -1.63 -2.72
N PRO A 122 21.57 -0.89 -3.30
CA PRO A 122 23.00 -1.15 -3.05
C PRO A 122 23.39 -1.06 -1.56
N GLU A 123 22.71 -0.21 -0.79
CA GLU A 123 22.92 -0.10 0.65
C GLU A 123 22.58 -1.42 1.37
N VAL A 124 21.49 -2.08 0.97
CA VAL A 124 21.09 -3.38 1.55
C VAL A 124 22.13 -4.44 1.24
N ALA A 125 22.68 -4.44 0.02
CA ALA A 125 23.80 -5.29 -0.35
C ALA A 125 25.04 -5.03 0.53
N GLY A 126 25.33 -3.75 0.81
CA GLY A 126 26.43 -3.33 1.69
C GLY A 126 26.30 -3.82 3.13
N TRP A 127 25.08 -4.03 3.61
CA TRP A 127 24.79 -4.54 4.96
C TRP A 127 24.57 -6.05 5.02
N ALA A 128 24.73 -6.78 3.92
CA ALA A 128 24.32 -8.19 3.77
C ALA A 128 24.77 -9.12 4.91
N ARG A 129 25.95 -8.89 5.49
CA ARG A 129 26.52 -9.68 6.57
C ARG A 129 26.20 -9.17 7.98
N GLN A 130 25.61 -8.00 8.11
CA GLN A 130 25.22 -7.42 9.39
C GLN A 130 23.94 -8.09 9.92
N LYS A 131 23.79 -8.18 11.23
CA LYS A 131 22.52 -8.57 11.85
C LYS A 131 21.47 -7.48 11.60
N ALA A 132 20.26 -7.85 11.19
CA ALA A 132 19.18 -6.91 10.93
C ALA A 132 18.82 -6.07 12.16
N GLY A 133 18.98 -6.63 13.37
CA GLY A 133 18.74 -5.93 14.64
C GLY A 133 19.72 -4.78 14.94
N SER A 134 20.91 -4.75 14.29
CA SER A 134 21.90 -3.67 14.47
C SER A 134 21.63 -2.44 13.58
N LEU A 135 20.71 -2.55 12.64
CA LEU A 135 20.35 -1.48 11.73
C LEU A 135 19.40 -0.46 12.37
N SER A 136 19.49 0.80 11.92
CA SER A 136 18.49 1.84 12.27
C SER A 136 17.10 1.48 11.68
N GLY A 137 16.02 2.02 12.26
CA GLY A 137 14.66 1.75 11.79
C GLY A 137 14.46 1.98 10.29
N GLY A 138 15.04 3.04 9.71
CA GLY A 138 14.95 3.26 8.28
C GLY A 138 15.74 2.27 7.44
N GLN A 139 16.92 1.86 7.91
CA GLN A 139 17.68 0.80 7.26
C GLN A 139 16.93 -0.53 7.31
N GLN A 140 16.29 -0.84 8.45
CA GLN A 140 15.42 -2.01 8.58
C GLN A 140 14.25 -1.94 7.59
N ARG A 141 13.65 -0.76 7.39
CA ARG A 141 12.56 -0.57 6.40
C ARG A 141 13.03 -0.84 4.97
N LEU A 142 14.25 -0.42 4.60
CA LEU A 142 14.82 -0.76 3.29
C LEU A 142 15.02 -2.27 3.11
N VAL A 143 15.46 -2.97 4.16
CA VAL A 143 15.61 -4.43 4.12
C VAL A 143 14.24 -5.11 3.97
N GLU A 144 13.18 -4.60 4.61
CA GLU A 144 11.81 -5.09 4.42
C GLU A 144 11.32 -4.91 2.99
N PHE A 145 11.62 -3.76 2.37
CA PHE A 145 11.30 -3.53 0.96
C PHE A 145 12.07 -4.48 0.04
N ALA A 146 13.37 -4.63 0.28
CA ALA A 146 14.20 -5.59 -0.44
C ALA A 146 13.63 -7.01 -0.34
N ARG A 147 13.27 -7.45 0.87
CA ARG A 147 12.65 -8.75 1.12
C ARG A 147 11.34 -8.92 0.35
N CYS A 148 10.47 -7.92 0.35
CA CYS A 148 9.18 -8.01 -0.34
C CYS A 148 9.34 -8.14 -1.86
N LEU A 149 10.37 -7.52 -2.44
CA LEU A 149 10.62 -7.55 -3.89
C LEU A 149 11.25 -8.86 -4.39
N MET A 150 11.70 -9.75 -3.50
CA MET A 150 12.21 -11.08 -3.88
C MET A 150 11.20 -11.91 -4.67
N LEU A 151 9.90 -11.73 -4.42
CA LEU A 151 8.82 -12.40 -5.16
C LEU A 151 8.46 -11.72 -6.48
N ASP A 152 9.02 -10.53 -6.75
CA ASP A 152 8.63 -9.71 -7.91
C ASP A 152 7.11 -9.45 -7.94
N PRO A 153 6.57 -8.87 -6.86
CA PRO A 153 5.12 -8.81 -6.68
C PRO A 153 4.44 -7.96 -7.74
N ALA A 154 3.20 -8.33 -8.07
CA ALA A 154 2.30 -7.55 -8.89
C ALA A 154 1.75 -6.34 -8.12
N LEU A 155 1.49 -6.52 -6.80
CA LEU A 155 1.00 -5.48 -5.89
C LEU A 155 1.82 -5.49 -4.60
N VAL A 156 2.36 -4.34 -4.23
CA VAL A 156 3.01 -4.09 -2.94
C VAL A 156 2.08 -3.26 -2.08
N ILE A 157 1.73 -3.77 -0.91
CA ILE A 157 0.96 -3.07 0.12
C ILE A 157 1.94 -2.55 1.17
N LEU A 158 1.95 -1.25 1.42
CA LEU A 158 2.79 -0.59 2.42
C LEU A 158 1.90 0.03 3.50
N ASP A 159 1.99 -0.50 4.72
CA ASP A 159 1.21 -0.01 5.86
C ASP A 159 2.03 0.95 6.71
N GLU A 160 1.71 2.24 6.63
CA GLU A 160 2.32 3.36 7.35
C GLU A 160 3.86 3.30 7.40
N PRO A 161 4.55 3.16 6.24
CA PRO A 161 6.00 2.95 6.21
C PRO A 161 6.80 4.14 6.76
N SER A 162 6.19 5.32 6.88
CA SER A 162 6.81 6.54 7.38
C SER A 162 6.69 6.72 8.90
N MET A 163 5.88 5.91 9.59
CA MET A 163 5.54 6.13 10.98
C MET A 163 6.77 6.04 11.90
N GLY A 164 6.91 7.03 12.79
CA GLY A 164 7.99 7.07 13.79
C GLY A 164 9.38 7.36 13.24
N LEU A 165 9.51 7.70 11.95
CA LEU A 165 10.81 7.97 11.32
C LEU A 165 11.21 9.44 11.43
N ALA A 166 12.50 9.68 11.71
CA ALA A 166 13.08 11.01 11.61
C ALA A 166 13.04 11.55 10.16
N PRO A 167 12.97 12.88 9.93
CA PRO A 167 12.77 13.46 8.61
C PRO A 167 13.77 13.00 7.52
N ARG A 168 15.05 12.80 7.90
CA ARG A 168 16.06 12.29 6.96
C ARG A 168 15.78 10.85 6.53
N VAL A 169 15.34 10.02 7.48
CA VAL A 169 15.03 8.62 7.26
C VAL A 169 13.74 8.48 6.45
N LEU A 170 12.74 9.31 6.74
CA LEU A 170 11.52 9.40 5.94
C LEU A 170 11.83 9.63 4.46
N LYS A 171 12.74 10.56 4.14
CA LYS A 171 13.15 10.81 2.75
C LYS A 171 13.67 9.53 2.09
N THR A 172 14.56 8.79 2.75
CA THR A 172 15.13 7.53 2.21
C THR A 172 14.02 6.51 1.93
N VAL A 173 13.05 6.35 2.83
CA VAL A 173 11.91 5.43 2.64
C VAL A 173 11.02 5.87 1.46
N LEU A 174 10.72 7.16 1.35
CA LEU A 174 9.94 7.68 0.22
C LEU A 174 10.68 7.54 -1.12
N ASP A 175 12.02 7.71 -1.13
CA ASP A 175 12.84 7.52 -2.32
C ASP A 175 12.86 6.05 -2.76
N ALA A 176 12.88 5.11 -1.80
CA ALA A 176 12.73 3.68 -2.09
C ALA A 176 11.36 3.34 -2.72
N VAL A 177 10.27 3.98 -2.24
CA VAL A 177 8.94 3.81 -2.86
C VAL A 177 8.91 4.38 -4.29
N ARG A 178 9.56 5.53 -4.54
CA ARG A 178 9.73 6.08 -5.90
C ARG A 178 10.50 5.13 -6.81
N LEU A 179 11.56 4.53 -6.29
CA LEU A 179 12.35 3.55 -7.02
C LEU A 179 11.52 2.33 -7.41
N MET A 180 10.71 1.78 -6.49
CA MET A 180 9.76 0.70 -6.80
C MET A 180 8.77 1.10 -7.90
N LYS A 181 8.23 2.32 -7.85
CA LYS A 181 7.36 2.85 -8.92
C LYS A 181 8.09 2.94 -10.26
N ALA A 182 9.33 3.43 -10.28
CA ALA A 182 10.14 3.50 -11.50
C ALA A 182 10.35 2.12 -12.14
N GLN A 183 10.36 1.05 -11.31
CA GLN A 183 10.36 -0.35 -11.74
C GLN A 183 8.95 -0.88 -12.09
N LYS A 184 7.98 0.02 -12.31
CA LYS A 184 6.57 -0.28 -12.70
C LYS A 184 5.82 -1.16 -11.68
N LYS A 185 6.24 -1.15 -10.40
CA LYS A 185 5.47 -1.83 -9.35
C LYS A 185 4.18 -1.08 -9.06
N THR A 186 3.11 -1.83 -8.85
CA THR A 186 1.84 -1.29 -8.36
C THR A 186 1.91 -1.21 -6.84
N ILE A 187 1.55 -0.08 -6.26
CA ILE A 187 1.71 0.16 -4.83
C ILE A 187 0.39 0.67 -4.24
N LEU A 188 -0.10 -0.03 -3.21
CA LEU A 188 -1.13 0.48 -2.31
C LEU A 188 -0.42 0.96 -1.04
N LEU A 189 -0.35 2.27 -0.90
CA LEU A 189 0.27 2.94 0.24
C LEU A 189 -0.80 3.36 1.23
N VAL A 190 -0.71 2.97 2.47
CA VAL A 190 -1.50 3.52 3.57
C VAL A 190 -0.60 4.44 4.39
N GLU A 191 -1.04 5.67 4.64
CA GLU A 191 -0.27 6.65 5.39
C GLU A 191 -1.13 7.47 6.33
N GLN A 192 -0.57 7.76 7.51
CA GLN A 192 -1.13 8.75 8.42
C GLN A 192 -0.66 10.17 8.05
N ASN A 193 0.59 10.30 7.57
CA ASN A 193 1.12 11.55 7.04
C ASN A 193 0.57 11.80 5.64
N ALA A 194 -0.65 12.36 5.58
CA ALA A 194 -1.36 12.59 4.33
C ALA A 194 -0.53 13.42 3.33
N ARG A 195 0.21 14.45 3.80
CA ARG A 195 1.05 15.27 2.93
C ARG A 195 2.17 14.47 2.26
N ALA A 196 2.84 13.61 3.00
CA ALA A 196 3.93 12.80 2.47
C ALA A 196 3.40 11.74 1.51
N GLY A 197 2.34 11.02 1.89
CA GLY A 197 1.74 9.96 1.08
C GLY A 197 1.13 10.48 -0.22
N LEU A 198 0.29 11.51 -0.16
CA LEU A 198 -0.41 12.06 -1.33
C LEU A 198 0.55 12.73 -2.33
N ARG A 199 1.63 13.39 -1.86
CA ARG A 199 2.67 13.94 -2.76
C ARG A 199 3.42 12.89 -3.56
N LEU A 200 3.47 11.68 -3.06
CA LEU A 200 4.16 10.56 -3.69
C LEU A 200 3.26 9.81 -4.66
N SER A 201 1.94 9.89 -4.48
CA SER A 201 0.96 9.03 -5.13
C SER A 201 0.36 9.64 -6.40
N ASP A 202 -0.02 8.77 -7.33
CA ASP A 202 -0.79 9.14 -8.51
C ASP A 202 -2.27 9.36 -8.15
N TYR A 203 -2.78 8.53 -7.24
CA TYR A 203 -4.17 8.56 -6.77
C TYR A 203 -4.22 8.64 -5.25
N GLY A 204 -5.18 9.40 -4.75
CA GLY A 204 -5.47 9.54 -3.33
C GLY A 204 -6.87 9.06 -3.00
N VAL A 205 -7.02 8.39 -1.88
CA VAL A 205 -8.29 7.95 -1.30
C VAL A 205 -8.32 8.42 0.15
N VAL A 206 -9.35 9.14 0.53
CA VAL A 206 -9.58 9.55 1.93
C VAL A 206 -10.57 8.60 2.55
N LEU A 207 -10.13 7.88 3.56
CA LEU A 207 -10.96 6.96 4.35
C LEU A 207 -11.30 7.60 5.70
N GLU A 208 -12.57 7.66 6.05
CA GLU A 208 -13.05 8.22 7.30
C GLU A 208 -14.25 7.41 7.81
N ASN A 209 -14.22 7.02 9.08
CA ASN A 209 -15.29 6.21 9.70
C ASN A 209 -15.71 5.00 8.85
N GLY A 210 -14.75 4.29 8.29
CA GLY A 210 -14.97 3.10 7.48
C GLY A 210 -15.59 3.35 6.10
N ARG A 211 -15.62 4.60 5.62
CA ARG A 211 -16.19 4.99 4.31
C ARG A 211 -15.18 5.75 3.49
N VAL A 212 -15.24 5.62 2.18
CA VAL A 212 -14.50 6.50 1.27
C VAL A 212 -15.21 7.85 1.23
N ARG A 213 -14.52 8.89 1.71
CA ARG A 213 -15.02 10.26 1.70
C ARG A 213 -14.71 10.99 0.39
N MET A 214 -13.51 10.73 -0.14
CA MET A 214 -13.02 11.41 -1.34
C MET A 214 -12.04 10.51 -2.09
N THR A 215 -12.04 10.63 -3.41
CA THR A 215 -11.05 10.04 -4.32
C THR A 215 -10.66 11.05 -5.38
N GLY A 216 -9.43 10.98 -5.87
CA GLY A 216 -8.92 11.83 -6.92
C GLY A 216 -7.46 11.52 -7.24
N THR A 217 -6.80 12.35 -8.02
CA THR A 217 -5.35 12.30 -8.11
C THR A 217 -4.75 12.68 -6.76
N GLY A 218 -3.52 12.20 -6.47
CA GLY A 218 -2.84 12.55 -5.21
C GLY A 218 -2.76 14.05 -4.98
N ARG A 219 -2.59 14.83 -6.08
CA ARG A 219 -2.55 16.28 -6.05
C ARG A 219 -3.92 16.91 -5.74
N GLU A 220 -4.99 16.48 -6.41
CA GLU A 220 -6.35 16.99 -6.17
C GLU A 220 -6.79 16.77 -4.73
N VAL A 221 -6.53 15.56 -4.20
CA VAL A 221 -6.85 15.24 -2.80
C VAL A 221 -6.00 16.09 -1.84
N LEU A 222 -4.70 16.27 -2.12
CA LEU A 222 -3.80 17.07 -1.28
C LEU A 222 -4.17 18.55 -1.22
N GLU A 223 -4.59 19.12 -2.37
CA GLU A 223 -4.94 20.54 -2.52
C GLU A 223 -6.40 20.82 -2.11
N HIS A 224 -7.20 19.80 -1.78
CA HIS A 224 -8.59 19.99 -1.39
C HIS A 224 -8.69 20.74 -0.05
N PRO A 225 -9.51 21.80 0.05
CA PRO A 225 -9.59 22.65 1.26
C PRO A 225 -9.90 21.87 2.54
N GLU A 226 -10.82 20.91 2.49
CA GLU A 226 -11.18 20.08 3.64
C GLU A 226 -10.01 19.22 4.13
N ILE A 227 -9.20 18.68 3.22
CA ILE A 227 -8.04 17.88 3.58
C ILE A 227 -6.96 18.76 4.20
N GLY A 228 -6.79 19.98 3.68
CA GLY A 228 -5.92 21.01 4.25
C GLY A 228 -6.27 21.31 5.71
N ALA A 229 -7.55 21.47 5.99
CA ALA A 229 -8.05 21.76 7.34
C ALA A 229 -7.94 20.57 8.30
N LEU A 230 -8.37 19.38 7.87
CA LEU A 230 -8.48 18.19 8.75
C LEU A 230 -7.14 17.49 9.01
N TYR A 231 -6.24 17.45 8.00
CA TYR A 231 -5.05 16.58 8.04
C TYR A 231 -3.72 17.34 7.93
N LEU A 232 -3.74 18.63 7.56
CA LEU A 232 -2.52 19.40 7.30
C LEU A 232 -2.29 20.57 8.28
N GLY A 233 -3.16 20.73 9.29
CA GLY A 233 -3.04 21.79 10.31
C GLY A 233 -3.32 23.19 9.77
N GLY A 234 -4.08 23.32 8.68
CA GLY A 234 -4.55 24.61 8.16
C GLY A 234 -5.72 25.16 9.00
N ALA A 235 -5.75 26.47 9.23
CA ALA A 235 -6.90 27.12 9.84
C ALA A 235 -8.13 26.95 8.95
N VAL A 236 -9.24 26.49 9.54
CA VAL A 236 -10.53 26.37 8.85
C VAL A 236 -11.05 27.77 8.57
N THR A 237 -11.03 28.21 7.34
CA THR A 237 -11.91 29.30 6.90
C THR A 237 -13.23 28.62 6.50
N PRO A 238 -14.37 28.91 7.17
CA PRO A 238 -15.64 28.31 6.79
C PRO A 238 -15.98 28.74 5.37
N ALA A 239 -15.98 27.81 4.44
CA ALA A 239 -16.55 28.04 3.10
C ALA A 239 -18.08 28.09 3.26
N GLN A 240 -18.66 29.21 2.85
CA GLN A 240 -20.10 29.39 2.70
C GLN A 240 -20.67 28.31 1.78
N ASP A 241 -21.84 27.84 2.15
CA ASP A 241 -22.69 26.85 1.45
C ASP A 241 -22.48 26.78 -0.06
N ALA A 242 -21.82 25.73 -0.52
CA ALA A 242 -21.96 25.23 -1.88
C ALA A 242 -22.72 23.91 -1.80
N GLY A 243 -23.93 23.88 -2.34
CA GLY A 243 -24.84 22.74 -2.32
C GLY A 243 -24.22 21.45 -2.87
N PRO A 244 -24.92 20.29 -2.73
CA PRO A 244 -24.35 18.97 -2.97
C PRO A 244 -23.96 18.80 -4.44
N GLY A 245 -22.66 18.95 -4.71
CA GLY A 245 -22.08 18.71 -6.01
C GLY A 245 -21.89 17.23 -6.27
N ASN A 246 -22.59 16.72 -7.23
CA ASN A 246 -22.51 15.37 -7.83
C ASN A 246 -21.08 15.10 -8.38
N GLY A 247 -20.11 14.83 -7.53
CA GLY A 247 -18.74 14.52 -7.94
C GLY A 247 -18.37 13.03 -7.89
N ALA A 248 -19.20 12.19 -7.31
CA ALA A 248 -18.87 10.77 -7.09
C ALA A 248 -19.00 9.87 -8.34
N GLY A 249 -19.53 10.38 -9.46
CA GLY A 249 -19.85 9.58 -10.65
C GLY A 249 -18.81 9.56 -11.78
N ARG A 250 -17.84 10.46 -11.80
CA ARG A 250 -17.04 10.66 -13.04
C ARG A 250 -15.74 9.86 -13.18
N ILE A 251 -15.26 9.22 -12.15
CA ILE A 251 -14.00 8.42 -12.24
C ILE A 251 -14.26 6.94 -12.49
N MET A 252 -15.45 6.43 -12.18
CA MET A 252 -15.80 5.02 -12.43
C MET A 252 -16.01 4.71 -13.93
N ASP A 253 -16.45 5.68 -14.74
CA ASP A 253 -16.78 5.44 -16.15
C ASP A 253 -15.56 5.36 -17.09
N ASN A 254 -14.38 5.81 -16.65
CA ASN A 254 -13.15 5.75 -17.46
C ASN A 254 -12.27 4.51 -17.18
N LEU A 255 -12.69 3.59 -16.33
CA LEU A 255 -11.95 2.36 -15.99
C LEU A 255 -12.66 1.05 -16.37
N ALA A 256 -13.73 1.13 -17.17
CA ALA A 256 -14.30 -0.06 -17.80
C ALA A 256 -13.29 -0.62 -18.84
N PRO A 257 -12.99 -1.91 -18.85
CA PRO A 257 -12.20 -2.51 -19.92
C PRO A 257 -12.96 -2.35 -21.23
N ASP A 258 -12.28 -1.83 -22.25
CA ASP A 258 -12.74 -1.82 -23.63
C ASP A 258 -12.95 -3.27 -24.10
N ASN A 259 -14.18 -3.74 -24.07
CA ASN A 259 -14.59 -5.00 -24.68
C ASN A 259 -14.73 -4.76 -26.18
N GLY A 260 -13.57 -4.64 -26.86
CA GLY A 260 -13.50 -4.70 -28.31
C GLY A 260 -14.00 -6.07 -28.79
N ALA A 261 -15.20 -6.07 -29.35
CA ALA A 261 -15.71 -7.17 -30.14
C ALA A 261 -14.88 -7.29 -31.43
N VAL A 262 -14.27 -8.45 -31.65
CA VAL A 262 -14.26 -9.23 -32.92
C VAL A 262 -14.02 -10.67 -32.57
#